data_432f45164a2a05c02bd1f0c5450c7cbd
#
_entry.id   432f45164a2a05c02bd1f0c5450c7cbd
#
_cell.length_a   1.000
_cell.length_b   1.000
_cell.length_c   1.000
_cell.angle_alpha   90.00
_cell.angle_beta   90.00
_cell.angle_gamma   90.00
#
_symmetry.space_group_name_H-M   'P 1'
#
loop_
_entity.id
_entity.type
_entity.pdbx_description
1 polymer ?
#
loop_
_entity_poly.entity_id
_entity_poly.type
_entity_poly.pdbx_seq_one_letter_code
_entity_poly.pdbx_strand_id
1 'polypeptide(L)'
;MNCKSLNSKYLFLSCFDSFVHLLKIIFMKNSIQSFIQFFLFLFYFNFSFGQISLQETDFANPNDTVRYSQAMDQGIDFSTTGPNNTWNFSSLTSTGQYVKNFNPIGFGSILVQATFGFFAPQNYQASYFTQNTDLPIEFLSTFLPVSVSDLNAYTHSSSSKISSIGYSLSVNSQAVPFKSDTIETRYSLPLDYNDTYNSRGYTLVDFNPVADFKFKQHRQRSSVVDGWGSLILPNGTYNVLRLKHQINEIDSIYLGVIPGFPATWIGTPPIQTVEYEWIGESKKDVLLKIVTSITNGTEQVQSIDYQDSYSASGLYDQKDGLYFSLVPNPAENKLTISSSSSISDYEIYDITGKLISQKNSIDVSKLEIDISELLIGSYFISLNSENTSKKIKFIKL
;
A
#
# COMPACT_ATOMS: atom_id res chain seq x y z
N MET A 1 2.69 -5.56 111.04
CA MET A 1 2.16 -6.41 110.01
C MET A 1 2.78 -5.95 108.70
N ASN A 2 3.44 -6.87 108.02
CA ASN A 2 4.37 -6.62 106.91
C ASN A 2 3.66 -6.22 105.65
N CYS A 3 3.94 -5.05 105.07
CA CYS A 3 3.74 -4.74 103.68
C CYS A 3 5.00 -4.89 102.88
N LYS A 4 5.09 -5.96 102.09
CA LYS A 4 6.18 -6.20 101.17
C LYS A 4 6.19 -5.18 100.06
N SER A 5 7.31 -4.44 99.92
CA SER A 5 7.57 -3.59 98.77
C SER A 5 7.70 -4.42 97.48
N LEU A 6 6.79 -4.33 96.57
CA LEU A 6 6.97 -4.86 95.21
C LEU A 6 7.89 -3.96 94.40
N ASN A 7 8.90 -4.55 93.85
CA ASN A 7 10.01 -3.97 93.07
C ASN A 7 9.52 -3.15 91.89
N SER A 8 9.65 -1.84 91.96
CA SER A 8 9.29 -0.89 90.87
C SER A 8 10.08 -1.08 89.55
N LYS A 9 11.20 -1.83 89.65
CA LYS A 9 12.02 -2.15 88.44
C LYS A 9 11.35 -3.09 87.49
N TYR A 10 10.50 -4.01 87.88
CA TYR A 10 9.85 -4.96 86.99
C TYR A 10 8.65 -4.32 86.24
N LEU A 11 8.01 -3.34 86.85
CA LEU A 11 6.92 -2.61 86.19
C LEU A 11 7.45 -1.72 85.10
N PHE A 12 8.63 -1.10 85.27
CA PHE A 12 9.23 -0.22 84.28
C PHE A 12 9.80 -0.99 83.08
N LEU A 13 10.36 -2.18 83.30
CA LEU A 13 10.82 -3.03 82.16
C LEU A 13 9.66 -3.56 81.31
N SER A 14 8.56 -3.97 81.96
CA SER A 14 7.43 -4.49 81.17
C SER A 14 6.69 -3.39 80.36
N CYS A 15 6.63 -2.16 80.85
CA CYS A 15 6.14 -1.02 80.11
C CYS A 15 7.06 -0.63 78.97
N PHE A 16 8.38 -0.71 79.14
CA PHE A 16 9.35 -0.38 78.10
C PHE A 16 9.34 -1.41 77.00
N ASP A 17 9.25 -2.69 77.27
CA ASP A 17 9.14 -3.76 76.31
C ASP A 17 7.83 -3.67 75.52
N SER A 18 6.70 -3.35 76.18
CA SER A 18 5.42 -3.11 75.47
C SER A 18 5.47 -1.88 74.61
N PHE A 19 6.13 -0.80 74.99
CA PHE A 19 6.34 0.40 74.17
C PHE A 19 7.22 0.15 72.94
N VAL A 20 8.36 -0.59 73.11
CA VAL A 20 9.21 -0.99 72.01
C VAL A 20 8.50 -1.94 71.05
N HIS A 21 7.65 -2.84 71.54
CA HIS A 21 6.86 -3.71 70.73
C HIS A 21 5.79 -2.91 69.92
N LEU A 22 5.14 -1.93 70.54
CA LEU A 22 4.20 -1.04 69.89
C LEU A 22 4.86 -0.17 68.83
N LEU A 23 6.05 0.38 69.09
CA LEU A 23 6.87 1.11 68.12
C LEU A 23 7.26 0.24 66.93
N LYS A 24 7.70 -1.01 67.16
CA LYS A 24 8.01 -1.96 66.09
C LYS A 24 6.79 -2.24 65.21
N ILE A 25 5.60 -2.41 65.77
CA ILE A 25 4.34 -2.64 65.05
C ILE A 25 3.97 -1.40 64.20
N ILE A 26 4.13 -0.18 64.79
CA ILE A 26 3.82 1.08 64.09
C ILE A 26 4.81 1.29 62.91
N PHE A 27 6.11 1.05 63.14
CA PHE A 27 7.13 1.14 62.06
C PHE A 27 6.93 0.09 60.98
N MET A 28 6.56 -1.16 61.32
CA MET A 28 6.22 -2.19 60.33
C MET A 28 4.96 -1.82 59.56
N LYS A 29 3.93 -1.28 60.24
CA LYS A 29 2.68 -0.88 59.58
C LYS A 29 2.89 0.28 58.60
N ASN A 30 3.69 1.28 58.95
CA ASN A 30 4.06 2.38 58.08
C ASN A 30 4.94 1.92 56.91
N SER A 31 5.85 0.98 57.11
CA SER A 31 6.68 0.40 56.08
C SER A 31 5.84 -0.42 55.07
N ILE A 32 4.88 -1.20 55.55
CA ILE A 32 3.95 -1.97 54.70
C ILE A 32 3.05 -1.02 53.92
N GLN A 33 2.51 0.03 54.55
CA GLN A 33 1.70 1.04 53.83
C GLN A 33 2.51 1.78 52.76
N SER A 34 3.76 2.18 53.08
CA SER A 34 4.66 2.80 52.10
C SER A 34 5.02 1.83 50.96
N PHE A 35 5.19 0.55 51.25
CA PHE A 35 5.46 -0.49 50.27
C PHE A 35 4.23 -0.73 49.36
N ILE A 36 3.03 -0.75 49.93
CA ILE A 36 1.75 -0.85 49.15
C ILE A 36 1.54 0.40 48.32
N GLN A 37 1.82 1.59 48.82
CA GLN A 37 1.73 2.83 48.05
C GLN A 37 2.77 2.89 46.92
N PHE A 38 3.99 2.41 47.17
CA PHE A 38 5.02 2.31 46.13
C PHE A 38 4.65 1.27 45.07
N PHE A 39 4.09 0.13 45.49
CA PHE A 39 3.61 -0.90 44.54
C PHE A 39 2.39 -0.43 43.74
N LEU A 40 1.44 0.28 44.34
CA LEU A 40 0.35 0.92 43.67
C LEU A 40 0.82 2.03 42.70
N PHE A 41 1.86 2.79 43.07
CA PHE A 41 2.47 3.78 42.17
C PHE A 41 3.17 3.13 40.97
N LEU A 42 3.76 1.93 41.11
CA LEU A 42 4.32 1.15 40.03
C LEU A 42 3.24 0.60 39.08
N PHE A 43 2.02 0.30 39.57
CA PHE A 43 0.90 -0.11 38.75
C PHE A 43 0.23 1.06 38.00
N TYR A 44 0.50 2.30 38.37
CA TYR A 44 0.07 3.49 37.61
C TYR A 44 1.01 3.86 36.45
N PHE A 45 2.07 3.11 36.19
CA PHE A 45 2.76 3.18 34.92
C PHE A 45 1.84 2.56 33.85
N ASN A 46 0.86 3.34 33.42
CA ASN A 46 0.21 3.10 32.14
C ASN A 46 1.35 2.95 31.12
N PHE A 47 1.39 1.82 30.43
CA PHE A 47 2.12 1.73 29.17
C PHE A 47 1.46 2.76 28.22
N SER A 48 1.89 4.00 28.35
CA SER A 48 1.63 4.99 27.34
C SER A 48 2.41 4.52 26.13
N PHE A 49 1.75 3.94 25.15
CA PHE A 49 2.35 3.82 23.83
C PHE A 49 2.73 5.24 23.42
N GLY A 50 4.02 5.52 23.36
CA GLY A 50 4.50 6.80 22.86
C GLY A 50 4.10 6.94 21.42
N GLN A 51 3.84 8.14 20.98
CA GLN A 51 3.75 8.48 19.57
C GLN A 51 5.00 7.95 18.86
N ILE A 52 4.83 7.22 17.76
CA ILE A 52 5.95 6.79 16.91
C ILE A 52 6.38 7.95 16.02
N SER A 53 7.65 7.95 15.63
CA SER A 53 8.25 8.86 14.66
C SER A 53 8.87 8.04 13.54
N LEU A 54 8.41 8.19 12.31
CA LEU A 54 8.89 7.37 11.21
C LEU A 54 10.07 8.03 10.52
N GLN A 55 11.12 7.24 10.34
CA GLN A 55 12.37 7.62 9.70
C GLN A 55 12.53 6.92 8.34
N GLU A 56 13.54 7.29 7.57
CA GLU A 56 13.87 6.62 6.31
C GLU A 56 14.02 5.09 6.46
N THR A 57 14.60 4.65 7.58
CA THR A 57 14.85 3.23 7.88
C THR A 57 13.60 2.38 8.07
N ASP A 58 12.44 3.01 8.27
CA ASP A 58 11.16 2.32 8.40
C ASP A 58 10.55 1.93 7.05
N PHE A 59 11.06 2.53 5.98
CA PHE A 59 10.62 2.31 4.61
C PHE A 59 11.51 1.31 3.87
N ALA A 60 11.06 0.90 2.69
CA ALA A 60 11.69 -0.16 1.91
C ALA A 60 13.09 0.20 1.40
N ASN A 61 13.92 -0.82 1.35
CA ASN A 61 15.21 -0.84 0.68
C ASN A 61 15.16 -1.71 -0.59
N PRO A 62 16.14 -1.59 -1.48
CA PRO A 62 16.27 -2.51 -2.62
C PRO A 62 16.28 -3.98 -2.19
N ASN A 63 15.59 -4.83 -2.93
CA ASN A 63 15.34 -6.25 -2.69
C ASN A 63 14.33 -6.56 -1.56
N ASP A 64 13.73 -5.56 -0.93
CA ASP A 64 12.59 -5.81 -0.07
C ASP A 64 11.38 -6.27 -0.87
N THR A 65 10.52 -7.04 -0.23
CA THR A 65 9.23 -7.46 -0.76
C THR A 65 8.17 -7.31 0.30
N VAL A 66 6.99 -6.85 -0.11
CA VAL A 66 5.83 -6.72 0.77
C VAL A 66 4.63 -7.37 0.09
N ARG A 67 3.93 -8.22 0.82
CA ARG A 67 2.70 -8.85 0.33
C ARG A 67 1.50 -8.04 0.77
N TYR A 68 0.57 -7.86 -0.14
CA TYR A 68 -0.71 -7.19 0.09
C TYR A 68 -1.88 -8.10 -0.21
N SER A 69 -2.92 -7.96 0.59
CA SER A 69 -4.27 -8.43 0.29
C SER A 69 -5.14 -7.25 -0.12
N GLN A 70 -5.91 -7.44 -1.18
CA GLN A 70 -6.97 -6.52 -1.59
C GLN A 70 -8.26 -6.89 -0.90
N ALA A 71 -9.08 -5.90 -0.52
CA ALA A 71 -10.38 -6.11 0.08
C ALA A 71 -11.45 -5.23 -0.58
N MET A 72 -12.70 -5.68 -0.51
CA MET A 72 -13.85 -4.85 -0.85
C MET A 72 -14.22 -3.95 0.32
N ASP A 73 -14.79 -2.78 0.02
CA ASP A 73 -15.42 -1.95 1.04
C ASP A 73 -16.62 -2.69 1.64
N GLN A 74 -16.56 -2.90 2.95
CA GLN A 74 -17.62 -3.52 3.74
C GLN A 74 -18.27 -2.50 4.69
N GLY A 75 -18.17 -1.20 4.36
CA GLY A 75 -18.67 -0.11 5.21
C GLY A 75 -17.75 0.13 6.42
N ILE A 76 -16.45 -0.03 6.25
CA ILE A 76 -15.47 0.22 7.33
C ILE A 76 -15.40 1.72 7.64
N ASP A 77 -15.33 2.07 8.93
CA ASP A 77 -15.14 3.45 9.37
C ASP A 77 -13.64 3.77 9.47
N PHE A 78 -13.16 4.56 8.51
CA PHE A 78 -11.79 5.08 8.49
C PHE A 78 -11.72 6.58 8.79
N SER A 79 -12.81 7.18 9.28
CA SER A 79 -12.91 8.65 9.50
C SER A 79 -12.22 9.11 10.79
N THR A 80 -12.05 8.23 11.78
CA THR A 80 -11.51 8.57 13.09
C THR A 80 -10.08 9.10 13.02
N THR A 81 -9.82 10.26 13.65
CA THR A 81 -8.53 10.96 13.70
C THR A 81 -8.13 11.31 15.13
N GLY A 82 -6.92 11.83 15.31
CA GLY A 82 -6.41 12.27 16.60
C GLY A 82 -5.47 11.28 17.29
N PRO A 83 -5.10 11.54 18.53
CA PRO A 83 -4.12 10.72 19.26
C PRO A 83 -4.74 9.47 19.87
N ASN A 84 -3.92 8.42 20.01
CA ASN A 84 -4.22 7.19 20.73
C ASN A 84 -5.52 6.49 20.26
N ASN A 85 -5.74 6.45 18.94
CA ASN A 85 -6.87 5.79 18.34
C ASN A 85 -6.68 4.27 18.23
N THR A 86 -7.82 3.57 18.05
CA THR A 86 -7.82 2.16 17.66
C THR A 86 -8.66 2.01 16.40
N TRP A 87 -8.00 1.70 15.29
CA TRP A 87 -8.66 1.36 14.03
C TRP A 87 -8.74 -0.16 13.92
N ASN A 88 -9.96 -0.70 14.01
CA ASN A 88 -10.18 -2.14 13.97
C ASN A 88 -10.71 -2.56 12.59
N PHE A 89 -9.82 -3.08 11.77
CA PHE A 89 -10.12 -3.64 10.45
C PHE A 89 -9.83 -5.15 10.37
N SER A 90 -9.92 -5.84 11.52
CA SER A 90 -9.70 -7.30 11.61
C SER A 90 -10.71 -8.13 10.81
N SER A 91 -11.84 -7.53 10.42
CA SER A 91 -12.87 -8.17 9.60
C SER A 91 -12.62 -8.10 8.09
N LEU A 92 -11.56 -7.40 7.64
CA LEU A 92 -11.24 -7.35 6.22
C LEU A 92 -10.99 -8.76 5.67
N THR A 93 -11.66 -9.06 4.56
CA THR A 93 -11.53 -10.35 3.86
C THR A 93 -10.80 -10.14 2.54
N SER A 94 -9.75 -10.92 2.33
CA SER A 94 -8.96 -10.87 1.09
C SER A 94 -9.80 -11.34 -0.11
N THR A 95 -9.82 -10.54 -1.17
CA THR A 95 -10.38 -10.89 -2.48
C THR A 95 -9.29 -11.24 -3.49
N GLY A 96 -8.03 -10.95 -3.19
CA GLY A 96 -6.87 -11.23 -3.99
C GLY A 96 -5.60 -10.82 -3.26
N GLN A 97 -4.46 -11.37 -3.65
CA GLN A 97 -3.16 -11.01 -3.10
C GLN A 97 -2.17 -10.69 -4.21
N TYR A 98 -1.25 -9.77 -3.92
CA TYR A 98 -0.12 -9.47 -4.78
C TYR A 98 1.14 -9.18 -3.96
N VAL A 99 2.29 -9.27 -4.62
CA VAL A 99 3.59 -8.96 -4.01
C VAL A 99 4.13 -7.68 -4.65
N LYS A 100 4.44 -6.70 -3.83
CA LYS A 100 5.16 -5.49 -4.24
C LYS A 100 6.65 -5.72 -4.03
N ASN A 101 7.40 -5.69 -5.12
CA ASN A 101 8.85 -5.85 -5.12
C ASN A 101 9.52 -4.48 -5.22
N PHE A 102 10.51 -4.23 -4.37
CA PHE A 102 11.34 -3.04 -4.39
C PHE A 102 12.67 -3.40 -5.08
N ASN A 103 12.71 -3.21 -6.38
CA ASN A 103 13.79 -3.69 -7.21
C ASN A 103 14.99 -2.72 -7.20
N PRO A 104 16.23 -3.22 -7.12
CA PRO A 104 17.39 -2.39 -7.26
C PRO A 104 17.52 -1.88 -8.69
N ILE A 105 18.19 -0.72 -8.86
CA ILE A 105 18.53 -0.20 -10.19
C ILE A 105 19.62 -1.08 -10.78
N GLY A 106 19.22 -2.11 -11.52
CA GLY A 106 20.14 -3.06 -12.14
C GLY A 106 20.86 -2.50 -13.36
N PHE A 107 21.75 -3.29 -13.95
CA PHE A 107 22.54 -2.90 -15.14
C PHE A 107 21.78 -3.09 -16.47
N GLY A 108 20.44 -3.33 -16.45
CA GLY A 108 19.70 -3.77 -17.63
C GLY A 108 19.66 -2.77 -18.79
N SER A 109 19.12 -1.57 -18.57
CA SER A 109 19.00 -0.55 -19.62
C SER A 109 19.96 0.59 -19.41
N ILE A 110 20.81 0.88 -20.43
CA ILE A 110 21.73 2.02 -20.41
C ILE A 110 20.97 3.34 -20.21
N LEU A 111 19.79 3.48 -20.83
CA LEU A 111 18.97 4.68 -20.71
C LEU A 111 18.45 4.86 -19.28
N VAL A 112 17.99 3.78 -18.65
CA VAL A 112 17.56 3.80 -17.24
C VAL A 112 18.73 4.13 -16.33
N GLN A 113 19.91 3.55 -16.56
CA GLN A 113 21.11 3.85 -15.77
C GLN A 113 21.56 5.31 -15.92
N ALA A 114 21.50 5.87 -17.12
CA ALA A 114 21.82 7.28 -17.33
C ALA A 114 20.82 8.24 -16.67
N THR A 115 19.55 7.82 -16.57
CA THR A 115 18.46 8.66 -16.07
C THR A 115 18.28 8.54 -14.56
N PHE A 116 18.36 7.32 -14.00
CA PHE A 116 18.04 7.01 -12.60
C PHE A 116 19.12 6.23 -11.84
N GLY A 117 20.20 5.84 -12.52
CA GLY A 117 21.31 5.09 -11.93
C GLY A 117 22.35 5.99 -11.30
N PHE A 118 23.51 5.41 -10.99
CA PHE A 118 24.62 6.08 -10.30
C PHE A 118 25.14 7.34 -11.02
N PHE A 119 25.08 7.37 -12.36
CA PHE A 119 25.55 8.52 -13.16
C PHE A 119 24.50 9.62 -13.33
N ALA A 120 23.28 9.42 -12.86
CA ALA A 120 22.24 10.45 -12.87
C ALA A 120 22.57 11.57 -11.88
N PRO A 121 22.00 12.79 -12.07
CA PRO A 121 22.06 13.83 -11.05
C PRO A 121 21.52 13.30 -9.71
N GLN A 122 22.10 13.73 -8.61
CA GLN A 122 21.82 13.16 -7.27
C GLN A 122 20.33 13.08 -6.90
N ASN A 123 19.55 14.09 -7.26
CA ASN A 123 18.10 14.12 -7.04
C ASN A 123 17.29 13.14 -7.93
N TYR A 124 17.94 12.57 -8.95
CA TYR A 124 17.37 11.54 -9.84
C TYR A 124 18.01 10.17 -9.65
N GLN A 125 18.92 10.00 -8.70
CA GLN A 125 19.45 8.68 -8.37
C GLN A 125 18.37 7.92 -7.57
N ALA A 126 17.78 6.93 -8.20
CA ALA A 126 16.76 6.12 -7.57
C ALA A 126 17.37 5.16 -6.55
N SER A 127 16.73 5.06 -5.40
CA SER A 127 17.04 4.04 -4.40
C SER A 127 16.51 2.67 -4.85
N TYR A 128 15.31 2.64 -5.39
CA TYR A 128 14.66 1.45 -5.96
C TYR A 128 13.61 1.83 -6.98
N PHE A 129 13.08 0.83 -7.70
CA PHE A 129 11.86 0.99 -8.49
C PHE A 129 10.83 -0.08 -8.13
N THR A 130 9.56 0.23 -8.38
CA THR A 130 8.44 -0.70 -8.22
C THR A 130 7.60 -0.70 -9.49
N GLN A 131 6.94 -1.83 -9.78
CA GLN A 131 5.92 -1.83 -10.81
C GLN A 131 4.80 -0.88 -10.39
N ASN A 132 4.33 -0.07 -11.32
CA ASN A 132 3.29 0.92 -11.09
C ASN A 132 2.08 0.64 -11.99
N THR A 133 0.89 0.90 -11.47
CA THR A 133 -0.37 0.80 -12.19
C THR A 133 -1.11 2.14 -12.27
N ASP A 134 -0.48 3.23 -11.81
CA ASP A 134 -1.12 4.55 -11.70
C ASP A 134 -1.33 5.25 -13.05
N LEU A 135 -0.56 4.89 -14.09
CA LEU A 135 -0.78 5.40 -15.43
C LEU A 135 -1.59 4.39 -16.26
N PRO A 136 -2.58 4.83 -17.02
CA PRO A 136 -3.40 3.95 -17.85
C PRO A 136 -2.65 3.50 -19.11
N ILE A 137 -1.67 2.59 -18.95
CA ILE A 137 -0.84 2.11 -20.07
C ILE A 137 -1.69 1.46 -21.14
N GLU A 138 -2.73 0.71 -20.77
CA GLU A 138 -3.66 0.08 -21.70
C GLU A 138 -4.34 1.12 -22.60
N PHE A 139 -4.69 2.26 -22.02
CA PHE A 139 -5.23 3.39 -22.77
C PHE A 139 -4.18 4.00 -23.71
N LEU A 140 -2.94 4.17 -23.24
CA LEU A 140 -1.85 4.71 -24.06
C LEU A 140 -1.53 3.79 -25.23
N SER A 141 -1.55 2.48 -25.06
CA SER A 141 -1.27 1.50 -26.11
C SER A 141 -2.27 1.58 -27.28
N THR A 142 -3.47 2.09 -27.04
CA THR A 142 -4.50 2.26 -28.10
C THR A 142 -4.11 3.35 -29.11
N PHE A 143 -3.32 4.33 -28.70
CA PHE A 143 -2.90 5.46 -29.54
C PHE A 143 -1.49 5.31 -30.10
N LEU A 144 -0.74 4.31 -29.67
CA LEU A 144 0.64 4.12 -30.05
C LEU A 144 0.79 2.99 -31.07
N PRO A 145 1.57 3.18 -32.16
CA PRO A 145 1.83 2.14 -33.14
C PRO A 145 2.87 1.11 -32.66
N VAL A 146 3.12 1.07 -31.35
CA VAL A 146 4.16 0.25 -30.72
C VAL A 146 3.59 -0.46 -29.47
N SER A 147 4.16 -1.60 -29.12
CA SER A 147 3.84 -2.30 -27.89
C SER A 147 4.41 -1.54 -26.70
N VAL A 148 3.55 -1.24 -25.71
CA VAL A 148 3.90 -0.60 -24.46
C VAL A 148 3.54 -1.52 -23.29
N SER A 149 4.48 -1.74 -22.37
CA SER A 149 4.28 -2.57 -21.19
C SER A 149 5.15 -2.08 -20.02
N ASP A 150 5.08 -2.77 -18.89
CA ASP A 150 6.00 -2.65 -17.74
C ASP A 150 6.22 -1.21 -17.27
N LEU A 151 5.16 -0.57 -16.81
CA LEU A 151 5.31 0.72 -16.13
C LEU A 151 6.02 0.52 -14.79
N ASN A 152 7.16 1.15 -14.64
CA ASN A 152 7.91 1.18 -13.39
C ASN A 152 8.01 2.61 -12.86
N ALA A 153 7.81 2.78 -11.55
CA ALA A 153 8.00 4.04 -10.83
C ALA A 153 9.33 4.02 -10.08
N TYR A 154 10.10 5.07 -10.21
CA TYR A 154 11.43 5.24 -9.59
C TYR A 154 11.31 6.13 -8.36
N THR A 155 11.86 5.65 -7.26
CA THR A 155 11.81 6.33 -5.96
C THR A 155 13.21 6.69 -5.49
N HIS A 156 13.39 7.94 -5.08
CA HIS A 156 14.56 8.42 -4.34
C HIS A 156 14.21 8.53 -2.86
N SER A 157 14.93 7.80 -2.01
CA SER A 157 14.82 7.83 -0.56
C SER A 157 16.02 8.53 0.05
N SER A 158 15.77 9.35 1.06
CA SER A 158 16.78 10.06 1.83
C SER A 158 16.27 10.28 3.26
N SER A 159 17.16 10.64 4.17
CA SER A 159 16.79 10.94 5.58
C SER A 159 15.78 12.08 5.74
N SER A 160 15.58 12.92 4.70
CA SER A 160 14.65 14.06 4.76
C SER A 160 13.36 13.84 3.98
N LYS A 161 13.32 12.89 3.04
CA LYS A 161 12.13 12.65 2.20
C LYS A 161 12.21 11.38 1.37
N ILE A 162 11.03 10.89 0.99
CA ILE A 162 10.84 9.87 -0.04
C ILE A 162 10.09 10.53 -1.20
N SER A 163 10.63 10.41 -2.42
CA SER A 163 10.15 11.16 -3.59
C SER A 163 9.98 10.26 -4.80
N SER A 164 8.93 10.51 -5.59
CA SER A 164 8.75 9.93 -6.93
C SER A 164 9.53 10.80 -7.93
N ILE A 165 10.52 10.22 -8.59
CA ILE A 165 11.47 10.95 -9.44
C ILE A 165 11.24 10.71 -10.94
N GLY A 166 10.38 9.78 -11.29
CA GLY A 166 10.01 9.48 -12.67
C GLY A 166 9.56 8.05 -12.88
N TYR A 167 9.41 7.71 -14.15
CA TYR A 167 8.86 6.43 -14.59
C TYR A 167 9.69 5.84 -15.72
N SER A 168 9.51 4.55 -16.01
CA SER A 168 9.91 3.96 -17.29
C SER A 168 8.78 3.10 -17.85
N LEU A 169 8.70 3.07 -19.17
CA LEU A 169 7.83 2.19 -19.93
C LEU A 169 8.67 1.28 -20.81
N SER A 170 8.29 0.03 -20.95
CA SER A 170 8.84 -0.85 -21.98
C SER A 170 8.18 -0.54 -23.33
N VAL A 171 8.93 -0.02 -24.27
CA VAL A 171 8.50 0.23 -25.67
C VAL A 171 9.22 -0.76 -26.56
N ASN A 172 8.48 -1.65 -27.23
CA ASN A 172 9.04 -2.77 -28.00
C ASN A 172 10.09 -3.56 -27.18
N SER A 173 9.79 -3.85 -25.92
CA SER A 173 10.66 -4.56 -24.96
C SER A 173 11.92 -3.80 -24.52
N GLN A 174 12.04 -2.51 -24.83
CA GLN A 174 13.13 -1.65 -24.34
C GLN A 174 12.59 -0.66 -23.30
N ALA A 175 13.20 -0.62 -22.11
CA ALA A 175 12.82 0.33 -21.09
C ALA A 175 13.23 1.75 -21.48
N VAL A 176 12.25 2.64 -21.62
CA VAL A 176 12.41 4.07 -21.93
C VAL A 176 12.07 4.85 -20.66
N PRO A 177 13.05 5.54 -20.06
CA PRO A 177 12.83 6.31 -18.83
C PRO A 177 12.33 7.72 -19.12
N PHE A 178 11.47 8.21 -18.24
CA PHE A 178 10.90 9.56 -18.22
C PHE A 178 11.06 10.14 -16.80
N LYS A 179 11.99 11.07 -16.64
CA LYS A 179 12.14 11.75 -15.34
C LYS A 179 11.06 12.79 -15.13
N SER A 180 10.61 12.95 -13.89
CA SER A 180 9.71 14.03 -13.53
C SER A 180 10.44 15.36 -13.56
N ASP A 181 9.91 16.35 -14.29
CA ASP A 181 10.48 17.72 -14.32
C ASP A 181 10.29 18.41 -12.97
N THR A 182 9.20 18.10 -12.26
CA THR A 182 8.99 18.46 -10.88
C THR A 182 8.84 17.19 -10.04
N ILE A 183 9.77 16.99 -9.11
CA ILE A 183 9.83 15.80 -8.27
C ILE A 183 8.78 15.91 -7.16
N GLU A 184 7.83 14.95 -7.12
CA GLU A 184 6.83 14.86 -6.05
C GLU A 184 7.44 14.24 -4.80
N THR A 185 7.34 14.94 -3.67
CA THR A 185 7.64 14.37 -2.34
C THR A 185 6.42 13.61 -1.85
N ARG A 186 6.56 12.29 -1.67
CA ARG A 186 5.51 11.44 -1.12
C ARG A 186 5.47 11.53 0.41
N TYR A 187 6.64 11.43 1.05
CA TYR A 187 6.78 11.59 2.50
C TYR A 187 7.89 12.58 2.82
N SER A 188 7.60 13.56 3.67
CA SER A 188 8.58 14.42 4.32
C SER A 188 9.02 13.77 5.62
N LEU A 189 10.30 13.56 5.83
CA LEU A 189 10.84 12.81 6.97
C LEU A 189 11.62 13.70 7.93
N PRO A 190 11.65 13.41 9.24
CA PRO A 190 10.84 12.40 9.90
C PRO A 190 9.34 12.72 9.82
N LEU A 191 8.48 11.68 9.93
CA LEU A 191 7.03 11.85 10.02
C LEU A 191 6.61 11.76 11.48
N ASP A 192 5.98 12.82 11.96
CA ASP A 192 5.42 12.94 13.30
C ASP A 192 3.94 13.32 13.25
N TYR A 193 3.20 13.00 14.29
CA TYR A 193 1.81 13.40 14.42
C TYR A 193 1.63 14.93 14.35
N ASN A 194 0.64 15.41 13.62
CA ASN A 194 0.34 16.78 13.24
C ASN A 194 1.24 17.38 12.14
N ASP A 195 2.17 16.63 11.58
CA ASP A 195 2.92 17.11 10.43
C ASP A 195 2.00 17.37 9.24
N THR A 196 2.29 18.45 8.53
CA THR A 196 1.61 18.82 7.29
C THR A 196 2.63 19.26 6.25
N TYR A 197 2.44 18.80 5.01
CA TYR A 197 3.29 19.22 3.90
C TYR A 197 2.53 19.20 2.58
N ASN A 198 3.01 20.00 1.62
CA ASN A 198 2.48 20.06 0.27
C ASN A 198 3.57 19.71 -0.72
N SER A 199 3.19 19.00 -1.77
CA SER A 199 4.09 18.65 -2.86
C SER A 199 3.40 18.82 -4.20
N ARG A 200 4.21 19.01 -5.25
CA ARG A 200 3.78 19.05 -6.64
C ARG A 200 4.61 18.07 -7.45
N GLY A 201 3.97 17.41 -8.40
CA GLY A 201 4.61 16.58 -9.39
C GLY A 201 4.26 17.04 -10.79
N TYR A 202 5.23 16.99 -11.70
CA TYR A 202 4.99 17.17 -13.12
C TYR A 202 5.87 16.21 -13.90
N THR A 203 5.24 15.42 -14.76
CA THR A 203 5.93 14.48 -15.65
C THR A 203 5.40 14.64 -17.07
N LEU A 204 6.31 14.80 -18.02
CA LEU A 204 6.04 14.74 -19.44
C LEU A 204 6.61 13.44 -20.01
N VAL A 205 5.75 12.63 -20.60
CA VAL A 205 6.12 11.46 -21.38
C VAL A 205 6.02 11.84 -22.85
N ASP A 206 7.14 11.89 -23.57
CA ASP A 206 7.23 12.24 -24.99
C ASP A 206 7.70 11.03 -25.77
N PHE A 207 6.85 10.51 -26.66
CA PHE A 207 7.15 9.33 -27.46
C PHE A 207 7.85 9.64 -28.77
N ASN A 208 8.19 10.91 -29.08
CA ASN A 208 8.96 11.22 -30.27
C ASN A 208 10.37 10.60 -30.22
N PRO A 209 10.91 10.08 -31.34
CA PRO A 209 10.33 10.04 -32.69
C PRO A 209 9.48 8.80 -33.00
N VAL A 210 9.19 7.95 -31.99
CA VAL A 210 8.45 6.69 -32.20
C VAL A 210 6.99 6.95 -32.59
N ALA A 211 6.36 7.92 -31.92
CA ALA A 211 5.02 8.37 -32.19
C ALA A 211 4.90 9.86 -31.87
N ASP A 212 4.07 10.59 -32.63
CA ASP A 212 3.73 11.99 -32.34
C ASP A 212 2.64 12.04 -31.26
N PHE A 213 2.98 11.51 -30.11
CA PHE A 213 2.14 11.38 -28.95
C PHE A 213 2.89 11.83 -27.69
N LYS A 214 2.20 12.60 -26.85
CA LYS A 214 2.75 13.00 -25.53
C LYS A 214 1.66 12.89 -24.48
N PHE A 215 2.10 12.56 -23.27
CA PHE A 215 1.25 12.55 -22.09
C PHE A 215 1.91 13.43 -21.03
N LYS A 216 1.14 14.28 -20.38
CA LYS A 216 1.60 15.05 -19.22
C LYS A 216 0.66 14.88 -18.05
N GLN A 217 1.26 14.75 -16.88
CA GLN A 217 0.60 14.64 -15.60
C GLN A 217 1.01 15.81 -14.71
N HIS A 218 0.03 16.51 -14.19
CA HIS A 218 0.20 17.52 -13.14
C HIS A 218 -0.47 17.01 -11.88
N ARG A 219 0.28 16.84 -10.81
CA ARG A 219 -0.22 16.38 -9.52
C ARG A 219 0.08 17.39 -8.42
N GLN A 220 -0.90 17.66 -7.57
CA GLN A 220 -0.76 18.42 -6.35
C GLN A 220 -1.21 17.54 -5.20
N ARG A 221 -0.34 17.38 -4.20
CA ARG A 221 -0.57 16.56 -3.02
C ARG A 221 -0.50 17.44 -1.78
N SER A 222 -1.55 17.40 -0.95
CA SER A 222 -1.57 17.96 0.40
C SER A 222 -1.67 16.81 1.39
N SER A 223 -0.74 16.75 2.33
CA SER A 223 -0.59 15.63 3.26
C SER A 223 -0.68 16.12 4.69
N VAL A 224 -1.33 15.33 5.54
CA VAL A 224 -1.40 15.55 6.98
C VAL A 224 -1.27 14.22 7.72
N VAL A 225 -0.48 14.21 8.80
CA VAL A 225 -0.44 13.10 9.76
C VAL A 225 -1.51 13.40 10.81
N ASP A 226 -2.73 12.89 10.60
CA ASP A 226 -3.92 13.29 11.33
C ASP A 226 -4.31 12.35 12.47
N GLY A 227 -3.53 11.28 12.71
CA GLY A 227 -3.79 10.36 13.80
C GLY A 227 -2.60 9.45 14.10
N TRP A 228 -2.61 8.89 15.31
CA TRP A 228 -1.71 7.83 15.73
C TRP A 228 -2.39 6.88 16.72
N GLY A 229 -1.91 5.64 16.79
CA GLY A 229 -2.47 4.66 17.72
C GLY A 229 -2.29 3.23 17.23
N SER A 230 -3.27 2.38 17.47
CA SER A 230 -3.26 0.95 17.14
C SER A 230 -4.10 0.66 15.91
N LEU A 231 -3.51 -0.01 14.93
CA LEU A 231 -4.18 -0.59 13.76
C LEU A 231 -4.32 -2.09 13.97
N ILE A 232 -5.55 -2.61 13.91
CA ILE A 232 -5.84 -4.04 14.00
C ILE A 232 -6.24 -4.53 12.60
N LEU A 233 -5.40 -5.36 12.00
CA LEU A 233 -5.61 -6.05 10.74
C LEU A 233 -5.90 -7.54 10.97
N PRO A 234 -6.38 -8.30 9.97
CA PRO A 234 -6.59 -9.75 10.12
C PRO A 234 -5.37 -10.53 10.61
N ASN A 235 -4.15 -10.05 10.28
CA ASN A 235 -2.88 -10.69 10.59
C ASN A 235 -2.16 -10.13 11.84
N GLY A 236 -2.72 -9.14 12.54
CA GLY A 236 -2.10 -8.62 13.75
C GLY A 236 -2.48 -7.19 14.14
N THR A 237 -1.84 -6.71 15.21
CA THR A 237 -2.01 -5.35 15.72
C THR A 237 -0.70 -4.60 15.63
N TYR A 238 -0.74 -3.34 15.20
CA TYR A 238 0.41 -2.53 14.86
C TYR A 238 0.28 -1.12 15.43
N ASN A 239 1.37 -0.56 15.94
CA ASN A 239 1.43 0.88 16.25
C ASN A 239 1.68 1.65 14.96
N VAL A 240 0.90 2.69 14.70
CA VAL A 240 0.89 3.39 13.42
C VAL A 240 0.71 4.89 13.55
N LEU A 241 1.21 5.61 12.55
CA LEU A 241 0.73 6.93 12.16
C LEU A 241 -0.33 6.75 11.06
N ARG A 242 -1.36 7.59 11.10
CA ARG A 242 -2.34 7.71 10.03
C ARG A 242 -2.07 8.98 9.23
N LEU A 243 -1.91 8.82 7.93
CA LEU A 243 -1.72 9.90 6.98
C LEU A 243 -2.95 10.04 6.09
N LYS A 244 -3.30 11.28 5.79
CA LYS A 244 -4.30 11.62 4.78
C LYS A 244 -3.64 12.45 3.70
N HIS A 245 -3.71 12.00 2.44
CA HIS A 245 -3.25 12.71 1.28
C HIS A 245 -4.44 13.13 0.42
N GLN A 246 -4.60 14.42 0.18
CA GLN A 246 -5.53 14.95 -0.82
C GLN A 246 -4.74 15.22 -2.10
N ILE A 247 -5.14 14.57 -3.19
CA ILE A 247 -4.46 14.61 -4.47
C ILE A 247 -5.39 15.20 -5.50
N ASN A 248 -4.94 16.28 -6.15
CA ASN A 248 -5.57 16.84 -7.34
C ASN A 248 -4.67 16.58 -8.53
N GLU A 249 -5.18 15.86 -9.51
CA GLU A 249 -4.45 15.47 -10.71
C GLU A 249 -5.15 15.98 -11.96
N ILE A 250 -4.37 16.52 -12.90
CA ILE A 250 -4.83 16.94 -14.21
C ILE A 250 -3.88 16.32 -15.22
N ASP A 251 -4.44 15.44 -16.05
CA ASP A 251 -3.72 14.81 -17.13
C ASP A 251 -4.06 15.49 -18.47
N SER A 252 -3.16 15.40 -19.41
CA SER A 252 -3.41 15.85 -20.77
C SER A 252 -2.65 14.98 -21.75
N ILE A 253 -3.31 14.73 -22.88
CA ILE A 253 -2.80 13.93 -23.98
C ILE A 253 -2.60 14.85 -25.17
N TYR A 254 -1.43 14.78 -25.80
CA TYR A 254 -1.20 15.39 -27.10
C TYR A 254 -1.33 14.32 -28.17
N LEU A 255 -2.21 14.56 -29.07
CA LEU A 255 -2.36 13.79 -30.29
C LEU A 255 -1.76 14.60 -31.45
N GLY A 256 -0.83 14.00 -32.16
CA GLY A 256 -0.30 14.55 -33.37
C GLY A 256 -1.34 14.73 -34.47
N VAL A 257 -0.93 15.10 -35.65
CA VAL A 257 -1.84 15.33 -36.78
C VAL A 257 -2.55 14.04 -37.16
N ILE A 258 -3.88 14.00 -36.94
CA ILE A 258 -4.79 12.98 -37.44
C ILE A 258 -5.56 13.56 -38.64
N PRO A 259 -5.78 12.80 -39.74
CA PRO A 259 -6.55 13.30 -40.87
C PRO A 259 -7.89 13.93 -40.44
N GLY A 260 -8.04 15.23 -40.70
CA GLY A 260 -9.21 16.02 -40.35
C GLY A 260 -9.16 16.73 -38.99
N PHE A 261 -8.12 16.53 -38.20
CA PHE A 261 -7.93 17.20 -36.91
C PHE A 261 -6.49 17.76 -36.76
N PRO A 262 -6.35 19.02 -36.36
CA PRO A 262 -5.02 19.57 -36.06
C PRO A 262 -4.42 18.93 -34.84
N ALA A 263 -3.11 18.89 -34.77
CA ALA A 263 -2.38 18.48 -33.54
C ALA A 263 -2.81 19.34 -32.35
N THR A 264 -3.21 18.72 -31.26
CA THR A 264 -3.75 19.43 -30.09
C THR A 264 -3.51 18.69 -28.77
N TRP A 265 -3.54 19.45 -27.70
CA TRP A 265 -3.62 18.92 -26.33
C TRP A 265 -5.10 18.76 -25.91
N ILE A 266 -5.43 17.58 -25.39
CA ILE A 266 -6.73 17.26 -24.83
C ILE A 266 -6.51 17.03 -23.33
N GLY A 267 -7.09 17.90 -22.48
CA GLY A 267 -7.05 17.74 -21.03
C GLY A 267 -8.13 16.78 -20.54
N THR A 268 -7.83 16.00 -19.52
CA THR A 268 -8.83 15.25 -18.76
C THR A 268 -9.52 16.16 -17.73
N PRO A 269 -10.74 15.85 -17.30
CA PRO A 269 -11.30 16.47 -16.11
C PRO A 269 -10.38 16.26 -14.90
N PRO A 270 -10.28 17.23 -13.97
CA PRO A 270 -9.50 17.05 -12.75
C PRO A 270 -9.96 15.83 -11.96
N ILE A 271 -9.01 15.00 -11.56
CA ILE A 271 -9.24 13.83 -10.73
C ILE A 271 -8.91 14.22 -9.28
N GLN A 272 -9.88 14.04 -8.39
CA GLN A 272 -9.71 14.26 -6.95
C GLN A 272 -9.69 12.92 -6.23
N THR A 273 -8.55 12.60 -5.65
CA THR A 273 -8.34 11.36 -4.91
C THR A 273 -7.94 11.68 -3.48
N VAL A 274 -8.43 10.90 -2.52
CA VAL A 274 -7.93 10.93 -1.15
C VAL A 274 -7.36 9.55 -0.83
N GLU A 275 -6.10 9.54 -0.39
CA GLU A 275 -5.43 8.35 0.10
C GLU A 275 -5.32 8.42 1.63
N TYR A 276 -5.75 7.37 2.30
CA TYR A 276 -5.57 7.16 3.73
C TYR A 276 -4.56 6.03 3.91
N GLU A 277 -3.50 6.31 4.64
CA GLU A 277 -2.40 5.38 4.84
C GLU A 277 -2.11 5.22 6.33
N TRP A 278 -1.93 3.96 6.77
CA TRP A 278 -1.45 3.63 8.11
C TRP A 278 -0.06 3.02 7.97
N ILE A 279 0.92 3.67 8.58
CA ILE A 279 2.33 3.31 8.45
C ILE A 279 2.89 3.04 9.84
N GLY A 280 3.62 1.95 10.00
CA GLY A 280 4.26 1.53 11.25
C GLY A 280 5.78 1.44 11.13
N GLU A 281 6.47 1.49 12.27
CA GLU A 281 7.92 1.33 12.35
C GLU A 281 8.37 -0.02 11.76
N SER A 282 9.44 0.00 10.95
CA SER A 282 10.09 -1.18 10.35
C SER A 282 9.14 -2.04 9.50
N LYS A 283 8.07 -1.45 8.95
CA LYS A 283 7.11 -2.17 8.10
C LYS A 283 7.39 -2.07 6.61
N LYS A 284 8.42 -1.30 6.24
CA LYS A 284 8.93 -1.14 4.86
C LYS A 284 7.97 -0.41 3.92
N ASP A 285 6.67 -0.54 4.10
CA ASP A 285 5.64 0.12 3.29
C ASP A 285 4.36 0.29 4.12
N VAL A 286 3.35 0.89 3.53
CA VAL A 286 2.05 1.15 4.14
C VAL A 286 1.41 -0.15 4.61
N LEU A 287 0.96 -0.21 5.87
CA LEU A 287 0.27 -1.39 6.44
C LEU A 287 -1.16 -1.52 5.91
N LEU A 288 -1.86 -0.40 5.76
CA LEU A 288 -3.19 -0.31 5.18
C LEU A 288 -3.27 0.97 4.35
N LYS A 289 -3.75 0.84 3.12
CA LYS A 289 -4.06 1.94 2.21
C LYS A 289 -5.51 1.85 1.78
N ILE A 290 -6.24 2.94 1.94
CA ILE A 290 -7.58 3.11 1.40
C ILE A 290 -7.54 4.28 0.43
N VAL A 291 -7.94 4.03 -0.81
CA VAL A 291 -8.04 5.06 -1.84
C VAL A 291 -9.51 5.37 -2.08
N THR A 292 -9.83 6.64 -2.07
CA THR A 292 -11.18 7.13 -2.36
C THR A 292 -11.14 8.14 -3.48
N SER A 293 -12.23 8.29 -4.21
CA SER A 293 -12.44 9.36 -5.19
C SER A 293 -13.62 10.25 -4.77
N ILE A 294 -13.55 11.53 -5.10
CA ILE A 294 -14.64 12.46 -4.84
C ILE A 294 -15.46 12.63 -6.13
N THR A 295 -16.69 12.09 -6.12
CA THR A 295 -17.63 12.20 -7.24
C THR A 295 -18.88 12.94 -6.77
N ASN A 296 -19.21 14.06 -7.42
CA ASN A 296 -20.36 14.91 -7.04
C ASN A 296 -20.36 15.32 -5.55
N GLY A 297 -19.18 15.57 -4.97
CA GLY A 297 -19.02 15.95 -3.57
C GLY A 297 -19.14 14.81 -2.56
N THR A 298 -19.31 13.57 -3.02
CA THR A 298 -19.35 12.37 -2.18
C THR A 298 -18.06 11.57 -2.35
N GLU A 299 -17.45 11.21 -1.23
CA GLU A 299 -16.27 10.36 -1.18
C GLU A 299 -16.69 8.89 -1.31
N GLN A 300 -16.07 8.18 -2.25
CA GLN A 300 -16.34 6.76 -2.53
C GLN A 300 -15.06 5.95 -2.52
N VAL A 301 -15.04 4.84 -1.78
CA VAL A 301 -13.91 3.92 -1.73
C VAL A 301 -13.70 3.26 -3.10
N GLN A 302 -12.45 3.32 -3.57
CA GLN A 302 -12.03 2.72 -4.84
C GLN A 302 -11.21 1.45 -4.61
N SER A 303 -10.34 1.45 -3.60
CA SER A 303 -9.53 0.28 -3.24
C SER A 303 -9.17 0.27 -1.76
N ILE A 304 -8.99 -0.93 -1.24
CA ILE A 304 -8.46 -1.21 0.09
C ILE A 304 -7.38 -2.25 -0.07
N ASP A 305 -6.14 -1.88 0.27
CA ASP A 305 -4.98 -2.75 0.24
C ASP A 305 -4.35 -2.81 1.64
N TYR A 306 -4.11 -4.00 2.18
CA TYR A 306 -3.46 -4.15 3.48
C TYR A 306 -2.32 -5.17 3.43
N GLN A 307 -1.26 -4.91 4.20
CA GLN A 307 -0.16 -5.87 4.32
C GLN A 307 -0.67 -7.16 4.95
N ASP A 308 -0.30 -8.29 4.34
CA ASP A 308 -0.74 -9.58 4.80
C ASP A 308 0.41 -10.59 4.76
N SER A 309 0.23 -11.68 5.51
CA SER A 309 1.08 -12.85 5.43
C SER A 309 0.53 -13.80 4.37
N TYR A 310 1.40 -14.66 3.84
CA TYR A 310 0.95 -15.73 2.96
C TYR A 310 -0.09 -16.58 3.68
N SER A 311 -1.32 -16.61 3.16
CA SER A 311 -2.36 -17.52 3.63
C SER A 311 -2.45 -18.71 2.67
N ALA A 312 -2.02 -19.86 3.13
CA ALA A 312 -2.17 -21.13 2.37
C ALA A 312 -3.61 -21.64 2.30
N SER A 313 -4.58 -20.92 2.88
CA SER A 313 -5.98 -21.34 2.99
C SER A 313 -6.95 -20.67 1.99
N GLY A 314 -6.44 -20.06 0.95
CA GLY A 314 -7.25 -19.58 -0.17
C GLY A 314 -6.62 -20.03 -1.47
N LEU A 315 -7.35 -20.75 -2.29
CA LEU A 315 -7.09 -21.27 -3.63
C LEU A 315 -6.49 -20.27 -4.65
N TYR A 316 -5.40 -19.58 -4.32
CA TYR A 316 -4.57 -18.83 -5.27
C TYR A 316 -3.11 -18.94 -4.85
N ASP A 317 -2.57 -20.13 -5.07
CA ASP A 317 -1.12 -20.32 -5.11
C ASP A 317 -0.61 -19.61 -6.37
N GLN A 318 -0.12 -18.37 -6.23
CA GLN A 318 0.77 -17.81 -7.23
C GLN A 318 2.14 -18.48 -7.05
N LYS A 319 2.22 -19.76 -7.37
CA LYS A 319 3.48 -20.37 -7.71
C LYS A 319 3.93 -19.75 -9.02
N ASP A 320 5.00 -18.97 -8.89
CA ASP A 320 5.95 -18.67 -9.95
C ASP A 320 5.40 -18.39 -11.35
N GLY A 321 5.20 -17.11 -11.66
CA GLY A 321 5.39 -16.64 -13.04
C GLY A 321 4.35 -17.04 -14.09
N LEU A 322 3.17 -17.49 -13.74
CA LEU A 322 2.11 -17.75 -14.71
C LEU A 322 1.45 -16.46 -15.17
N TYR A 323 1.93 -15.93 -16.28
CA TYR A 323 1.30 -14.81 -16.97
C TYR A 323 0.25 -15.33 -17.94
N PHE A 324 -1.00 -14.86 -17.78
CA PHE A 324 -2.00 -14.91 -18.83
C PHE A 324 -2.16 -13.51 -19.41
N SER A 325 -1.93 -13.35 -20.69
CA SER A 325 -2.32 -12.15 -21.41
C SER A 325 -3.55 -12.45 -22.27
N LEU A 326 -4.43 -11.46 -22.40
CA LEU A 326 -5.71 -11.58 -23.06
C LEU A 326 -5.88 -10.37 -23.96
N VAL A 327 -5.78 -10.57 -25.29
CA VAL A 327 -5.76 -9.50 -26.28
C VAL A 327 -6.55 -9.89 -27.55
N PRO A 328 -7.23 -8.91 -28.17
CA PRO A 328 -7.50 -7.58 -27.70
C PRO A 328 -8.55 -7.56 -26.57
N ASN A 329 -8.53 -6.55 -25.74
CA ASN A 329 -9.57 -6.29 -24.74
C ASN A 329 -9.76 -4.76 -24.63
N PRO A 330 -10.84 -4.18 -25.15
CA PRO A 330 -12.03 -4.82 -25.74
C PRO A 330 -11.78 -5.62 -27.03
N ALA A 331 -12.62 -6.64 -27.26
CA ALA A 331 -12.53 -7.55 -28.41
C ALA A 331 -13.80 -7.55 -29.25
N GLU A 332 -13.66 -7.62 -30.57
CA GLU A 332 -14.81 -7.74 -31.49
C GLU A 332 -15.21 -9.20 -31.74
N ASN A 333 -14.39 -9.96 -32.47
CA ASN A 333 -14.74 -11.31 -32.90
C ASN A 333 -13.83 -12.39 -32.33
N LYS A 334 -12.61 -12.04 -31.95
CA LYS A 334 -11.61 -12.98 -31.50
C LYS A 334 -10.90 -12.48 -30.26
N LEU A 335 -10.57 -13.40 -29.41
CA LEU A 335 -9.83 -13.20 -28.17
C LEU A 335 -8.63 -14.13 -28.17
N THR A 336 -7.43 -13.56 -28.14
CA THR A 336 -6.19 -14.35 -28.04
C THR A 336 -5.72 -14.38 -26.60
N ILE A 337 -5.49 -15.55 -26.08
CA ILE A 337 -4.93 -15.79 -24.76
C ILE A 337 -3.54 -16.32 -24.96
N SER A 338 -2.57 -15.75 -24.25
CA SER A 338 -1.21 -16.31 -24.16
C SER A 338 -0.86 -16.54 -22.71
N SER A 339 -0.24 -17.67 -22.44
CA SER A 339 0.16 -18.10 -21.09
C SER A 339 1.62 -18.53 -21.11
N SER A 340 2.29 -18.34 -19.97
CA SER A 340 3.65 -18.87 -19.76
C SER A 340 3.67 -20.39 -19.52
N SER A 341 2.52 -21.02 -19.29
CA SER A 341 2.36 -22.48 -19.22
C SER A 341 1.17 -22.96 -20.02
N SER A 342 1.01 -24.28 -20.15
CA SER A 342 -0.08 -24.88 -20.90
C SER A 342 -1.45 -24.61 -20.27
N ILE A 343 -2.42 -24.18 -21.08
CA ILE A 343 -3.82 -23.98 -20.69
C ILE A 343 -4.54 -25.31 -20.88
N SER A 344 -5.10 -25.87 -19.81
CA SER A 344 -5.82 -27.15 -19.85
C SER A 344 -7.27 -26.99 -20.28
N ASP A 345 -7.91 -25.90 -19.87
CA ASP A 345 -9.31 -25.62 -20.19
C ASP A 345 -9.65 -24.12 -19.96
N TYR A 346 -10.77 -23.69 -20.52
CA TYR A 346 -11.37 -22.40 -20.22
C TYR A 346 -12.89 -22.46 -20.10
N GLU A 347 -13.44 -21.49 -19.36
CA GLU A 347 -14.87 -21.26 -19.20
C GLU A 347 -15.16 -19.77 -19.32
N ILE A 348 -16.18 -19.39 -20.10
CA ILE A 348 -16.65 -18.00 -20.26
C ILE A 348 -17.99 -17.85 -19.56
N TYR A 349 -18.08 -16.80 -18.72
CA TYR A 349 -19.27 -16.44 -17.95
C TYR A 349 -19.73 -15.04 -18.30
N ASP A 350 -21.04 -14.79 -18.29
CA ASP A 350 -21.60 -13.45 -18.31
C ASP A 350 -21.46 -12.76 -16.92
N ILE A 351 -21.90 -11.51 -16.84
CA ILE A 351 -21.87 -10.71 -15.59
C ILE A 351 -22.74 -11.30 -14.47
N THR A 352 -23.68 -12.18 -14.77
CA THR A 352 -24.54 -12.85 -13.78
C THR A 352 -23.93 -14.13 -13.25
N GLY A 353 -22.77 -14.55 -13.80
CA GLY A 353 -22.12 -15.81 -13.48
C GLY A 353 -22.68 -17.02 -14.25
N LYS A 354 -23.52 -16.79 -15.26
CA LYS A 354 -24.03 -17.85 -16.13
C LYS A 354 -22.91 -18.30 -17.08
N LEU A 355 -22.67 -19.61 -17.15
CA LEU A 355 -21.73 -20.21 -18.10
C LEU A 355 -22.25 -20.04 -19.53
N ILE A 356 -21.46 -19.45 -20.40
CA ILE A 356 -21.77 -19.17 -21.81
C ILE A 356 -21.04 -20.14 -22.72
N SER A 357 -19.75 -20.40 -22.49
CA SER A 357 -18.93 -21.28 -23.32
C SER A 357 -17.85 -21.92 -22.46
N GLN A 358 -17.47 -23.16 -22.82
CA GLN A 358 -16.35 -23.88 -22.19
C GLN A 358 -15.64 -24.75 -23.19
N LYS A 359 -14.35 -25.02 -22.95
CA LYS A 359 -13.57 -25.99 -23.72
C LYS A 359 -12.53 -26.64 -22.80
N ASN A 360 -12.48 -27.96 -22.83
CA ASN A 360 -11.61 -28.80 -22.02
C ASN A 360 -10.54 -29.47 -22.89
N SER A 361 -9.49 -29.99 -22.26
CA SER A 361 -8.41 -30.77 -22.89
C SER A 361 -7.68 -30.02 -24.01
N ILE A 362 -7.25 -28.77 -23.74
CA ILE A 362 -6.62 -27.87 -24.72
C ILE A 362 -5.14 -28.12 -24.63
N ASP A 363 -4.34 -28.07 -23.84
CA ASP A 363 -2.87 -28.24 -23.74
C ASP A 363 -2.09 -27.37 -24.74
N VAL A 364 -2.31 -26.05 -24.68
CA VAL A 364 -1.58 -25.05 -25.47
C VAL A 364 -1.21 -23.83 -24.65
N SER A 365 -0.08 -23.20 -24.95
CA SER A 365 0.33 -21.94 -24.31
C SER A 365 -0.25 -20.69 -24.99
N LYS A 366 -0.82 -20.83 -26.18
CA LYS A 366 -1.51 -19.76 -26.90
C LYS A 366 -2.80 -20.29 -27.51
N LEU A 367 -3.92 -19.63 -27.20
CA LEU A 367 -5.25 -20.02 -27.60
C LEU A 367 -5.98 -18.83 -28.25
N GLU A 368 -6.60 -19.05 -29.39
CA GLU A 368 -7.52 -18.10 -30.00
C GLU A 368 -8.95 -18.59 -29.79
N ILE A 369 -9.83 -17.74 -29.27
CA ILE A 369 -11.23 -18.01 -29.00
C ILE A 369 -12.07 -17.12 -29.90
N ASP A 370 -12.98 -17.71 -30.65
CA ASP A 370 -14.01 -17.00 -31.39
C ASP A 370 -15.11 -16.58 -30.41
N ILE A 371 -15.35 -15.28 -30.35
CA ILE A 371 -16.38 -14.64 -29.52
C ILE A 371 -17.41 -13.88 -30.34
N SER A 372 -17.47 -14.10 -31.68
CA SER A 372 -18.38 -13.42 -32.61
C SER A 372 -19.87 -13.60 -32.23
N GLU A 373 -20.21 -14.74 -31.65
CA GLU A 373 -21.57 -15.06 -31.19
C GLU A 373 -21.96 -14.38 -29.85
N LEU A 374 -21.02 -13.78 -29.15
CA LEU A 374 -21.31 -13.09 -27.88
C LEU A 374 -21.97 -11.73 -28.16
N LEU A 375 -22.96 -11.37 -27.37
CA LEU A 375 -23.54 -10.05 -27.37
C LEU A 375 -22.55 -9.02 -26.82
N ILE A 376 -22.70 -7.76 -27.23
CA ILE A 376 -21.93 -6.64 -26.70
C ILE A 376 -22.09 -6.59 -25.17
N GLY A 377 -20.99 -6.57 -24.42
CA GLY A 377 -21.05 -6.57 -22.96
C GLY A 377 -19.76 -6.99 -22.25
N SER A 378 -19.83 -7.07 -20.93
CA SER A 378 -18.73 -7.52 -20.08
C SER A 378 -18.88 -9.03 -19.77
N TYR A 379 -17.77 -9.74 -19.84
CA TYR A 379 -17.68 -11.18 -19.60
C TYR A 379 -16.48 -11.49 -18.70
N PHE A 380 -16.50 -12.67 -18.09
CA PHE A 380 -15.38 -13.24 -17.37
C PHE A 380 -14.94 -14.52 -18.04
N ILE A 381 -13.64 -14.71 -18.23
CA ILE A 381 -13.05 -15.96 -18.65
C ILE A 381 -12.26 -16.57 -17.50
N SER A 382 -12.55 -17.80 -17.16
CA SER A 382 -11.75 -18.62 -16.23
C SER A 382 -10.81 -19.48 -17.05
N LEU A 383 -9.52 -19.41 -16.77
CA LEU A 383 -8.46 -20.17 -17.44
C LEU A 383 -7.83 -21.10 -16.43
N ASN A 384 -7.76 -22.37 -16.74
CA ASN A 384 -7.12 -23.39 -15.92
C ASN A 384 -5.82 -23.89 -16.58
N SER A 385 -4.81 -24.10 -15.76
CA SER A 385 -3.54 -24.71 -16.14
C SER A 385 -3.13 -25.64 -15.00
N GLU A 386 -2.53 -26.77 -15.27
CA GLU A 386 -2.23 -27.91 -14.38
C GLU A 386 -2.53 -27.78 -12.87
N ASN A 387 -2.19 -26.65 -12.24
CA ASN A 387 -2.42 -26.39 -10.80
C ASN A 387 -2.93 -24.98 -10.49
N THR A 388 -3.34 -24.22 -11.51
CA THR A 388 -3.70 -22.81 -11.34
C THR A 388 -4.94 -22.46 -12.16
N SER A 389 -5.86 -21.72 -11.55
CA SER A 389 -7.02 -21.13 -12.23
C SER A 389 -6.96 -19.62 -12.13
N LYS A 390 -7.22 -18.92 -13.22
CA LYS A 390 -7.29 -17.46 -13.24
C LYS A 390 -8.55 -16.98 -13.95
N LYS A 391 -9.29 -16.08 -13.30
CA LYS A 391 -10.47 -15.43 -13.87
C LYS A 391 -10.11 -14.01 -14.32
N ILE A 392 -10.37 -13.70 -15.59
CA ILE A 392 -10.03 -12.41 -16.22
C ILE A 392 -11.30 -11.82 -16.82
N LYS A 393 -11.52 -10.51 -16.63
CA LYS A 393 -12.63 -9.79 -17.27
C LYS A 393 -12.22 -9.35 -18.67
N PHE A 394 -13.15 -9.47 -19.63
CA PHE A 394 -13.01 -8.85 -20.95
C PHE A 394 -14.30 -8.17 -21.40
N ILE A 395 -14.16 -7.29 -22.37
CA ILE A 395 -15.27 -6.52 -22.96
C ILE A 395 -15.43 -6.95 -24.41
N LYS A 396 -16.64 -7.39 -24.78
CA LYS A 396 -17.08 -7.65 -26.14
C LYS A 396 -17.67 -6.37 -26.72
N LEU A 397 -17.18 -5.96 -27.90
CA LEU A 397 -17.68 -4.84 -28.70
C LEU A 397 -18.73 -5.28 -29.68
#